data_12bf0cf914bd1e2e6c5c53031a7428a4
#
_entry.id   12bf0cf914bd1e2e6c5c53031a7428a4
#
_cell.length_a   1.000
_cell.length_b   1.000
_cell.length_c   1.000
_cell.angle_alpha   90.00
_cell.angle_beta   90.00
_cell.angle_gamma   90.00
#
_symmetry.space_group_name_H-M   'P 1'
#
loop_
_entity.id
_entity.type
_entity.pdbx_description
1 polymer ?
#
loop_
_entity_poly.entity_id
_entity_poly.type
_entity_poly.pdbx_seq_one_letter_code
_entity_poly.pdbx_strand_id
1 'polypeptide(L)'
;MAPQLCLHRDPHRNVQVSLIETEKLLSDMVAAKLNKWKDQGKYNGSFSAQHHFFGYEGRCAAPSNYDADYCYSLGYNASRLISNDKTGYMSVIKNTTAPAEEWIAGGVPITMMMNIERRNGANKPVIRKALVELDGAPFKFFAAHREEWAKNDCYVYPGPVQYWGPTEVCDQPTKTLKLEQGK
;
A
#
# COMPACT_ATOMS: atom_id res chain seq x y z
N MET A 1 19.71 7.60 -22.05
CA MET A 1 19.11 7.56 -20.69
C MET A 1 17.87 8.43 -20.75
N ALA A 2 16.73 7.95 -20.29
CA ALA A 2 15.49 8.72 -20.36
C ALA A 2 15.63 10.02 -19.51
N PRO A 3 15.31 11.19 -20.04
CA PRO A 3 15.46 12.47 -19.33
C PRO A 3 14.75 12.50 -17.98
N GLN A 4 13.63 11.78 -17.85
CA GLN A 4 12.83 11.65 -16.64
C GLN A 4 13.61 11.04 -15.44
N LEU A 5 14.63 10.22 -15.68
CA LEU A 5 15.44 9.61 -14.64
C LEU A 5 16.42 10.61 -13.96
N CYS A 6 16.54 11.81 -14.51
CA CYS A 6 17.54 12.79 -14.07
C CYS A 6 16.95 14.01 -13.34
N LEU A 7 15.63 14.21 -13.34
CA LEU A 7 15.03 15.51 -13.07
C LEU A 7 14.74 15.83 -11.59
N HIS A 8 14.42 14.85 -10.77
CA HIS A 8 14.04 15.13 -9.37
C HIS A 8 14.76 14.22 -8.39
N ARG A 9 15.50 14.85 -7.50
CA ARG A 9 16.17 14.14 -6.41
C ARG A 9 15.69 14.69 -5.06
N ASP A 10 15.58 13.79 -4.09
CA ASP A 10 15.31 14.17 -2.72
C ASP A 10 16.54 14.89 -2.08
N PRO A 11 16.42 15.49 -0.89
CA PRO A 11 17.53 16.10 -0.18
C PRO A 11 18.73 15.15 0.05
N HIS A 12 18.52 13.85 -0.03
CA HIS A 12 19.54 12.80 0.08
C HIS A 12 20.14 12.37 -1.27
N ARG A 13 19.77 13.06 -2.35
CA ARG A 13 20.17 12.79 -3.75
C ARG A 13 19.65 11.49 -4.35
N ASN A 14 18.66 10.86 -3.75
CA ASN A 14 17.98 9.72 -4.36
C ASN A 14 17.03 10.20 -5.45
N VAL A 15 16.92 9.43 -6.54
CA VAL A 15 15.92 9.70 -7.57
C VAL A 15 14.52 9.49 -6.96
N GLN A 16 13.65 10.48 -7.12
CA GLN A 16 12.26 10.36 -6.68
C GLN A 16 11.48 9.48 -7.66
N VAL A 17 11.58 8.18 -7.46
CA VAL A 17 10.98 7.15 -8.34
C VAL A 17 9.47 7.32 -8.47
N SER A 18 8.81 7.83 -7.44
CA SER A 18 7.36 8.10 -7.44
C SER A 18 6.91 9.18 -8.43
N LEU A 19 7.83 10.02 -8.90
CA LEU A 19 7.55 11.05 -9.91
C LEU A 19 7.79 10.56 -11.36
N ILE A 20 8.26 9.33 -11.54
CA ILE A 20 8.46 8.74 -12.86
C ILE A 20 7.11 8.15 -13.31
N GLU A 21 6.54 8.73 -14.35
CA GLU A 21 5.39 8.18 -15.06
C GLU A 21 5.83 6.93 -15.84
N THR A 22 5.90 5.79 -15.19
CA THR A 22 6.43 4.54 -15.75
C THR A 22 5.64 4.08 -16.96
N GLU A 23 4.32 4.22 -16.94
CA GLU A 23 3.40 3.88 -18.02
C GLU A 23 3.68 4.72 -19.28
N LYS A 24 3.94 6.03 -19.11
CA LYS A 24 4.33 6.92 -20.20
C LYS A 24 5.72 6.56 -20.75
N LEU A 25 6.66 6.32 -19.86
CA LEU A 25 8.01 5.91 -20.25
C LEU A 25 7.99 4.64 -21.11
N LEU A 26 7.21 3.63 -20.72
CA LEU A 26 7.04 2.39 -21.49
C LEU A 26 6.40 2.64 -22.84
N SER A 27 5.36 3.48 -22.91
CA SER A 27 4.72 3.89 -24.16
C SER A 27 5.72 4.55 -25.12
N ASP A 28 6.52 5.49 -24.62
CA ASP A 28 7.55 6.20 -25.40
C ASP A 28 8.64 5.25 -25.90
N MET A 29 9.06 4.28 -25.07
CA MET A 29 10.04 3.25 -25.45
C MET A 29 9.51 2.34 -26.56
N VAL A 30 8.25 1.92 -26.48
CA VAL A 30 7.60 1.11 -27.53
C VAL A 30 7.48 1.91 -28.82
N ALA A 31 7.00 3.16 -28.74
CA ALA A 31 6.90 4.05 -29.91
C ALA A 31 8.25 4.23 -30.61
N ALA A 32 9.31 4.51 -29.86
CA ALA A 32 10.67 4.66 -30.41
C ALA A 32 11.16 3.36 -31.10
N LYS A 33 10.86 2.20 -30.50
CA LYS A 33 11.22 0.90 -31.06
C LYS A 33 10.47 0.62 -32.36
N LEU A 34 9.18 0.89 -32.40
CA LEU A 34 8.34 0.68 -33.58
C LEU A 34 8.71 1.64 -34.71
N ASN A 35 9.02 2.90 -34.40
CA ASN A 35 9.52 3.85 -35.39
C ASN A 35 10.84 3.35 -36.04
N LYS A 36 11.79 2.89 -35.22
CA LYS A 36 13.02 2.28 -35.71
C LYS A 36 12.76 1.07 -36.61
N TRP A 37 11.79 0.24 -36.30
CA TRP A 37 11.41 -0.89 -37.15
C TRP A 37 10.71 -0.46 -38.43
N LYS A 38 9.94 0.64 -38.38
CA LYS A 38 9.34 1.23 -39.58
C LYS A 38 10.40 1.71 -40.56
N ASP A 39 11.43 2.42 -40.06
CA ASP A 39 12.56 2.87 -40.86
C ASP A 39 13.34 1.69 -41.49
N GLN A 40 13.31 0.53 -40.85
CA GLN A 40 13.93 -0.71 -41.34
C GLN A 40 13.00 -1.56 -42.24
N GLY A 41 11.79 -1.09 -42.53
CA GLY A 41 10.80 -1.85 -43.30
C GLY A 41 10.23 -3.08 -42.59
N LYS A 42 10.44 -3.21 -41.25
CA LYS A 42 9.98 -4.35 -40.42
C LYS A 42 8.63 -4.14 -39.81
N TYR A 43 8.10 -2.94 -39.85
CA TYR A 43 6.79 -2.57 -39.25
C TYR A 43 6.08 -1.58 -40.16
N ASN A 44 4.87 -1.90 -40.57
CA ASN A 44 4.06 -1.06 -41.48
C ASN A 44 2.79 -0.51 -40.83
N GLY A 45 2.57 -0.79 -39.53
CA GLY A 45 1.41 -0.33 -38.81
C GLY A 45 1.48 1.11 -38.33
N SER A 46 0.43 1.56 -37.68
CA SER A 46 0.40 2.76 -36.87
C SER A 46 0.32 2.37 -35.39
N PHE A 47 1.00 3.11 -34.54
CA PHE A 47 0.98 2.90 -33.10
C PHE A 47 0.45 4.15 -32.41
N SER A 48 -0.58 3.98 -31.61
CA SER A 48 -1.10 5.00 -30.69
C SER A 48 -1.25 4.36 -29.34
N ALA A 49 -0.65 4.95 -28.30
CA ALA A 49 -0.71 4.44 -26.94
C ALA A 49 -1.57 5.34 -26.09
N GLN A 50 -2.46 4.74 -25.34
CA GLN A 50 -3.10 5.36 -24.19
C GLN A 50 -2.57 4.68 -22.93
N HIS A 51 -2.00 5.46 -22.04
CA HIS A 51 -1.51 4.96 -20.76
C HIS A 51 -2.44 5.40 -19.64
N HIS A 52 -2.53 4.57 -18.62
CA HIS A 52 -3.34 4.83 -17.43
C HIS A 52 -2.54 4.48 -16.18
N PHE A 53 -2.56 5.39 -15.20
CA PHE A 53 -1.99 5.15 -13.90
C PHE A 53 -3.10 4.71 -12.94
N PHE A 54 -3.08 3.44 -12.56
CA PHE A 54 -4.11 2.89 -11.67
C PHE A 54 -4.05 3.45 -10.25
N GLY A 55 -2.87 3.80 -9.78
CA GLY A 55 -2.71 4.44 -8.47
C GLY A 55 -3.26 3.58 -7.33
N TYR A 56 -4.02 4.22 -6.48
CA TYR A 56 -4.67 3.54 -5.36
C TYR A 56 -5.81 2.62 -5.81
N GLU A 57 -6.53 2.95 -6.87
CA GLU A 57 -7.61 2.14 -7.43
C GLU A 57 -7.15 0.71 -7.79
N GLY A 58 -5.90 0.56 -8.21
CA GLY A 58 -5.31 -0.75 -8.51
C GLY A 58 -4.77 -1.51 -7.30
N ARG A 59 -4.78 -0.91 -6.10
CA ARG A 59 -4.16 -1.47 -4.90
C ARG A 59 -5.09 -1.63 -3.71
N CYS A 60 -6.25 -1.01 -3.71
CA CYS A 60 -7.18 -1.07 -2.60
C CYS A 60 -8.62 -1.20 -3.10
N ALA A 61 -9.44 -1.83 -2.29
CA ALA A 61 -10.89 -1.85 -2.42
C ALA A 61 -11.51 -0.62 -1.74
N ALA A 62 -12.82 -0.45 -1.84
CA ALA A 62 -13.54 0.51 -1.04
C ALA A 62 -13.37 0.21 0.46
N PRO A 63 -13.29 1.23 1.33
CA PRO A 63 -13.14 1.03 2.77
C PRO A 63 -14.34 0.31 3.36
N SER A 64 -14.08 -0.60 4.28
CA SER A 64 -15.11 -1.27 5.09
C SER A 64 -15.46 -0.43 6.33
N ASN A 65 -16.52 -0.80 7.05
CA ASN A 65 -16.81 -0.21 8.35
C ASN A 65 -15.65 -0.38 9.34
N TYR A 66 -15.03 -1.55 9.34
CA TYR A 66 -13.82 -1.80 10.13
C TYR A 66 -12.70 -0.79 9.84
N ASP A 67 -12.44 -0.49 8.57
CA ASP A 67 -11.45 0.51 8.18
C ASP A 67 -11.80 1.90 8.71
N ALA A 68 -13.08 2.26 8.68
CA ALA A 68 -13.56 3.55 9.16
C ALA A 68 -13.36 3.69 10.69
N ASP A 69 -13.76 2.69 11.46
CA ASP A 69 -13.60 2.68 12.92
C ASP A 69 -12.12 2.66 13.32
N TYR A 70 -11.31 1.88 12.58
CA TYR A 70 -9.87 1.83 12.81
C TYR A 70 -9.18 3.17 12.53
N CYS A 71 -9.48 3.79 11.39
CA CYS A 71 -8.92 5.09 11.03
C CYS A 71 -9.38 6.21 11.98
N TYR A 72 -10.67 6.20 12.37
CA TYR A 72 -11.19 7.13 13.34
C TYR A 72 -10.47 7.00 14.69
N SER A 73 -10.34 5.78 15.18
CA SER A 73 -9.64 5.47 16.43
C SER A 73 -8.17 5.90 16.40
N LEU A 74 -7.46 5.65 15.30
CA LEU A 74 -6.08 6.11 15.12
C LEU A 74 -5.97 7.63 15.15
N GLY A 75 -6.86 8.35 14.45
CA GLY A 75 -6.88 9.82 14.41
C GLY A 75 -7.21 10.43 15.77
N TYR A 76 -8.22 9.90 16.45
CA TYR A 76 -8.58 10.35 17.78
C TYR A 76 -7.45 10.12 18.80
N ASN A 77 -6.83 8.94 18.78
CA ASN A 77 -5.69 8.63 19.61
C ASN A 77 -4.48 9.52 19.30
N ALA A 78 -4.18 9.82 18.03
CA ALA A 78 -3.13 10.76 17.64
C ALA A 78 -3.38 12.16 18.24
N SER A 79 -4.61 12.65 18.20
CA SER A 79 -5.00 13.92 18.83
C SER A 79 -4.73 13.89 20.34
N ARG A 80 -5.04 12.78 21.00
CA ARG A 80 -4.78 12.62 22.46
C ARG A 80 -3.29 12.57 22.77
N LEU A 81 -2.47 11.92 21.93
CA LEU A 81 -1.02 11.94 22.09
C LEU A 81 -0.45 13.36 21.98
N ILE A 82 -0.89 14.13 20.97
CA ILE A 82 -0.49 15.53 20.79
C ILE A 82 -0.90 16.39 21.98
N SER A 83 -2.14 16.27 22.44
CA SER A 83 -2.67 17.03 23.59
C SER A 83 -1.97 16.72 24.91
N ASN A 84 -1.23 15.62 24.98
CA ASN A 84 -0.41 15.22 26.13
C ASN A 84 1.10 15.38 25.86
N ASP A 85 1.49 16.24 24.92
CA ASP A 85 2.88 16.52 24.55
C ASP A 85 3.73 15.29 24.19
N LYS A 86 3.07 14.23 23.68
CA LYS A 86 3.74 13.01 23.23
C LYS A 86 4.16 13.13 21.76
N THR A 87 5.18 13.93 21.50
CA THR A 87 5.79 14.05 20.16
C THR A 87 6.69 12.87 19.83
N GLY A 88 6.83 12.52 18.56
CA GLY A 88 7.66 11.40 18.11
C GLY A 88 7.04 10.01 18.38
N TYR A 89 5.75 9.94 18.65
CA TYR A 89 5.00 8.69 18.79
C TYR A 89 4.13 8.43 17.57
N MET A 90 4.06 7.16 17.15
CA MET A 90 3.05 6.68 16.24
C MET A 90 1.80 6.27 17.02
N SER A 91 0.65 6.73 16.57
CA SER A 91 -0.64 6.24 17.06
C SER A 91 -0.83 4.78 16.68
N VAL A 92 -1.19 3.94 17.61
CA VAL A 92 -1.44 2.52 17.39
C VAL A 92 -2.72 2.09 18.11
N ILE A 93 -3.43 1.14 17.50
CA ILE A 93 -4.57 0.47 18.09
C ILE A 93 -4.26 -1.02 18.15
N LYS A 94 -4.47 -1.64 19.28
CA LYS A 94 -4.29 -3.07 19.52
C LYS A 94 -5.63 -3.76 19.71
N ASN A 95 -5.63 -5.08 19.73
CA ASN A 95 -6.81 -5.92 19.90
C ASN A 95 -7.86 -5.73 18.79
N THR A 96 -7.42 -5.42 17.59
CA THR A 96 -8.28 -5.04 16.46
C THR A 96 -9.08 -6.19 15.85
N THR A 97 -9.00 -7.39 16.40
CA THR A 97 -9.85 -8.53 16.06
C THR A 97 -11.05 -8.72 16.99
N ALA A 98 -11.08 -7.96 18.07
CA ALA A 98 -12.23 -7.85 18.95
C ALA A 98 -13.17 -6.72 18.48
N PRO A 99 -14.38 -6.61 19.05
CA PRO A 99 -15.24 -5.45 18.85
C PRO A 99 -14.53 -4.14 19.15
N ALA A 100 -14.90 -3.05 18.45
CA ALA A 100 -14.21 -1.76 18.55
C ALA A 100 -14.15 -1.18 19.96
N GLU A 101 -15.14 -1.47 20.78
CA GLU A 101 -15.19 -1.07 22.21
C GLU A 101 -14.11 -1.72 23.09
N GLU A 102 -13.53 -2.84 22.62
CA GLU A 102 -12.44 -3.55 23.29
C GLU A 102 -11.06 -3.18 22.74
N TRP A 103 -10.99 -2.30 21.76
CA TRP A 103 -9.73 -1.89 21.19
C TRP A 103 -8.90 -1.06 22.17
N ILE A 104 -7.59 -1.25 22.12
CA ILE A 104 -6.65 -0.61 23.04
C ILE A 104 -5.82 0.42 22.28
N ALA A 105 -6.07 1.70 22.56
CA ALA A 105 -5.29 2.80 22.01
C ALA A 105 -3.95 2.95 22.74
N GLY A 106 -2.89 3.29 21.99
CA GLY A 106 -1.55 3.48 22.54
C GLY A 106 -0.62 4.28 21.63
N GLY A 107 0.61 4.46 22.07
CA GLY A 107 1.65 5.13 21.30
C GLY A 107 2.93 4.33 21.29
N VAL A 108 3.56 4.21 20.12
CA VAL A 108 4.88 3.60 19.97
C VAL A 108 5.88 4.67 19.59
N PRO A 109 6.96 4.89 20.38
CA PRO A 109 8.01 5.82 20.00
C PRO A 109 8.59 5.44 18.64
N ILE A 110 8.76 6.42 17.75
CA ILE A 110 9.26 6.16 16.39
C ILE A 110 10.65 5.50 16.40
N THR A 111 11.44 5.77 17.43
CA THR A 111 12.76 5.14 17.63
C THR A 111 12.68 3.62 17.81
N MET A 112 11.57 3.10 18.34
CA MET A 112 11.34 1.64 18.46
C MET A 112 11.05 0.97 17.10
N MET A 113 10.70 1.75 16.09
CA MET A 113 10.45 1.26 14.72
C MET A 113 11.73 1.22 13.89
N MET A 114 12.83 1.81 14.40
CA MET A 114 14.08 1.95 13.67
C MET A 114 14.99 0.75 13.89
N ASN A 115 15.59 0.32 12.79
CA ASN A 115 16.68 -0.66 12.78
C ASN A 115 17.97 0.03 12.34
N ILE A 116 19.10 -0.46 12.77
CA ILE A 116 20.41 0.03 12.31
C ILE A 116 20.85 -0.82 11.12
N GLU A 117 21.03 -0.18 9.96
CA GLU A 117 21.53 -0.81 8.75
C GLU A 117 22.82 -0.13 8.28
N ARG A 118 23.76 -0.92 7.77
CA ARG A 118 24.96 -0.36 7.14
C ARG A 118 24.64 0.05 5.70
N ARG A 119 24.67 1.37 5.44
CA ARG A 119 24.43 1.95 4.12
C ARG A 119 25.56 2.90 3.77
N ASN A 120 26.16 2.74 2.59
CA ASN A 120 27.26 3.60 2.11
C ASN A 120 28.41 3.71 3.11
N GLY A 121 28.80 2.61 3.74
CA GLY A 121 29.90 2.55 4.69
C GLY A 121 29.62 3.07 6.12
N ALA A 122 28.42 3.60 6.38
CA ALA A 122 28.01 4.11 7.69
C ALA A 122 26.77 3.37 8.23
N ASN A 123 26.66 3.31 9.55
CA ASN A 123 25.44 2.81 10.20
C ASN A 123 24.38 3.91 10.18
N LYS A 124 23.20 3.59 9.65
CA LYS A 124 22.07 4.53 9.54
C LYS A 124 20.81 3.91 10.16
N PRO A 125 20.04 4.69 10.94
CA PRO A 125 18.74 4.28 11.40
C PRO A 125 17.78 4.26 10.20
N VAL A 126 17.03 3.16 10.05
CA VAL A 126 16.05 2.97 8.97
C VAL A 126 14.81 2.31 9.53
N ILE A 127 13.64 2.68 8.99
CA ILE A 127 12.40 1.96 9.23
C ILE A 127 12.30 0.86 8.17
N ARG A 128 12.25 -0.38 8.61
CA ARG A 128 12.02 -1.52 7.71
C ARG A 128 10.54 -1.66 7.42
N LYS A 129 10.21 -1.84 6.15
CA LYS A 129 8.86 -2.24 5.77
C LYS A 129 8.61 -3.69 6.15
N ALA A 130 7.42 -3.99 6.66
CA ALA A 130 6.94 -5.36 6.79
C ALA A 130 6.68 -5.93 5.39
N LEU A 131 7.29 -7.06 5.09
CA LEU A 131 7.07 -7.78 3.84
C LEU A 131 6.02 -8.87 4.08
N VAL A 132 5.35 -9.27 3.00
CA VAL A 132 4.43 -10.39 3.02
C VAL A 132 5.21 -11.68 3.34
N GLU A 133 4.78 -12.39 4.35
CA GLU A 133 5.33 -13.69 4.71
C GLU A 133 4.77 -14.77 3.78
N LEU A 134 5.62 -15.28 2.87
CA LEU A 134 5.19 -16.25 1.84
C LEU A 134 4.78 -17.60 2.44
N ASP A 135 5.24 -17.92 3.64
CA ASP A 135 4.84 -19.11 4.40
C ASP A 135 3.67 -18.85 5.36
N GLY A 136 3.23 -17.61 5.47
CA GLY A 136 2.11 -17.20 6.31
C GLY A 136 0.76 -17.65 5.77
N ALA A 137 -0.21 -17.80 6.67
CA ALA A 137 -1.58 -18.22 6.31
C ALA A 137 -2.26 -17.28 5.31
N PRO A 138 -2.12 -15.93 5.40
CA PRO A 138 -2.71 -15.01 4.41
C PRO A 138 -2.19 -15.25 2.99
N PHE A 139 -0.86 -15.43 2.83
CA PHE A 139 -0.30 -15.67 1.50
C PHE A 139 -0.68 -17.04 0.96
N LYS A 140 -0.70 -18.08 1.77
CA LYS A 140 -1.15 -19.43 1.37
C LYS A 140 -2.61 -19.40 0.89
N PHE A 141 -3.46 -18.68 1.60
CA PHE A 141 -4.84 -18.48 1.20
C PHE A 141 -4.92 -17.76 -0.16
N PHE A 142 -4.23 -16.66 -0.33
CA PHE A 142 -4.14 -15.94 -1.61
C PHE A 142 -3.65 -16.85 -2.74
N ALA A 143 -2.54 -17.58 -2.50
CA ALA A 143 -1.94 -18.45 -3.51
C ALA A 143 -2.88 -19.56 -3.98
N ALA A 144 -3.74 -20.07 -3.10
CA ALA A 144 -4.74 -21.09 -3.43
C ALA A 144 -5.89 -20.57 -4.30
N HIS A 145 -6.17 -19.25 -4.26
CA HIS A 145 -7.33 -18.68 -4.95
C HIS A 145 -6.96 -17.75 -6.12
N ARG A 146 -5.71 -17.31 -6.24
CA ARG A 146 -5.29 -16.26 -7.19
C ARG A 146 -5.59 -16.57 -8.65
N GLU A 147 -5.53 -17.84 -9.05
CA GLU A 147 -5.80 -18.25 -10.44
C GLU A 147 -7.30 -18.13 -10.79
N GLU A 148 -8.15 -18.36 -9.82
CA GLU A 148 -9.60 -18.14 -9.96
C GLU A 148 -9.90 -16.63 -9.98
N TRP A 149 -9.35 -15.89 -9.02
CA TRP A 149 -9.55 -14.44 -8.91
C TRP A 149 -9.01 -13.65 -10.09
N ALA A 150 -8.00 -14.18 -10.78
CA ALA A 150 -7.49 -13.55 -12.00
C ALA A 150 -8.47 -13.63 -13.19
N LYS A 151 -9.43 -14.54 -13.15
CA LYS A 151 -10.38 -14.80 -14.24
C LYS A 151 -11.81 -14.36 -13.93
N ASN A 152 -12.17 -14.38 -12.67
CA ASN A 152 -13.52 -14.10 -12.20
C ASN A 152 -13.52 -12.80 -11.38
N ASP A 153 -14.57 -12.01 -11.55
CA ASP A 153 -14.83 -10.87 -10.66
C ASP A 153 -15.29 -11.39 -9.30
N CYS A 154 -14.42 -11.29 -8.33
CA CYS A 154 -14.66 -11.71 -6.94
C CYS A 154 -14.77 -10.52 -5.98
N TYR A 155 -14.84 -9.30 -6.52
CA TYR A 155 -14.99 -8.10 -5.70
C TYR A 155 -16.39 -8.03 -5.09
N VAL A 156 -16.43 -7.81 -3.79
CA VAL A 156 -17.67 -7.56 -3.04
C VAL A 156 -17.60 -6.16 -2.46
N TYR A 157 -18.55 -5.31 -2.85
CA TYR A 157 -18.65 -3.98 -2.27
C TYR A 157 -19.04 -4.07 -0.79
N PRO A 158 -18.29 -3.44 0.13
CA PRO A 158 -18.50 -3.60 1.57
C PRO A 158 -19.74 -2.87 2.11
N GLY A 159 -20.43 -2.09 1.30
CA GLY A 159 -21.57 -1.29 1.71
C GLY A 159 -21.18 0.12 2.20
N PRO A 160 -22.15 0.88 2.71
CA PRO A 160 -21.91 2.21 3.25
C PRO A 160 -21.14 2.14 4.57
N VAL A 161 -20.27 3.12 4.79
CA VAL A 161 -19.55 3.28 6.07
C VAL A 161 -20.50 3.76 7.15
N GLN A 162 -20.44 3.15 8.33
CA GLN A 162 -21.21 3.54 9.52
C GLN A 162 -20.44 3.22 10.81
N TYR A 163 -20.65 4.02 11.86
CA TYR A 163 -19.95 3.90 13.15
C TYR A 163 -20.79 3.27 14.26
N TRP A 164 -21.96 2.77 13.91
CA TRP A 164 -22.90 2.16 14.84
C TRP A 164 -23.68 1.05 14.15
N GLY A 165 -24.16 0.13 14.96
CA GLY A 165 -24.93 -1.01 14.47
C GLY A 165 -24.47 -2.34 15.11
N PRO A 166 -24.90 -3.46 14.56
CA PRO A 166 -24.48 -4.77 15.03
C PRO A 166 -22.96 -4.97 14.80
N THR A 167 -22.28 -5.51 15.79
CA THR A 167 -20.82 -5.80 15.75
C THR A 167 -20.42 -6.61 14.51
N GLU A 168 -21.27 -7.53 14.09
CA GLU A 168 -21.05 -8.36 12.90
C GLU A 168 -20.97 -7.55 11.61
N VAL A 169 -21.50 -6.34 11.60
CA VAL A 169 -21.46 -5.43 10.44
C VAL A 169 -20.39 -4.36 10.63
N CYS A 170 -20.32 -3.77 11.82
CA CYS A 170 -19.45 -2.61 12.06
C CYS A 170 -17.99 -2.98 12.35
N ASP A 171 -17.76 -4.10 13.06
CA ASP A 171 -16.45 -4.44 13.62
C ASP A 171 -15.82 -5.68 12.99
N GLN A 172 -16.27 -6.09 11.79
CA GLN A 172 -15.71 -7.28 11.14
C GLN A 172 -14.25 -7.06 10.73
N PRO A 173 -13.29 -7.72 11.36
CA PRO A 173 -11.89 -7.60 10.99
C PRO A 173 -11.64 -8.18 9.60
N THR A 174 -10.57 -7.71 8.96
CA THR A 174 -10.19 -8.17 7.63
C THR A 174 -9.87 -9.67 7.62
N LYS A 175 -10.06 -10.31 6.46
CA LYS A 175 -9.71 -11.73 6.25
C LYS A 175 -8.25 -12.01 6.63
N THR A 176 -7.34 -11.10 6.33
CA THR A 176 -5.92 -11.22 6.68
C THR A 176 -5.72 -11.36 8.18
N LEU A 177 -6.33 -10.49 8.99
CA LEU A 177 -6.22 -10.57 10.45
C LEU A 177 -6.83 -11.86 11.02
N LYS A 178 -7.95 -12.31 10.46
CA LYS A 178 -8.56 -13.59 10.87
C LYS A 178 -7.61 -14.77 10.60
N LEU A 179 -7.00 -14.80 9.42
CA LEU A 179 -6.06 -15.86 9.03
C LEU A 179 -4.77 -15.85 9.86
N GLU A 180 -4.24 -14.67 10.21
CA GLU A 180 -3.06 -14.53 11.09
C GLU A 180 -3.33 -15.08 12.50
N GLN A 181 -4.57 -15.04 12.95
CA GLN A 181 -4.98 -15.57 14.26
C GLN A 181 -5.45 -17.03 14.20
N GLY A 182 -5.39 -17.68 13.05
CA GLY A 182 -5.85 -19.05 12.87
C GLY A 182 -7.40 -19.21 12.92
N LYS A 183 -8.12 -18.15 12.52
CA LYS A 183 -9.59 -18.11 12.50
C LYS A 183 -10.16 -18.14 11.09
#